data_4e92dbeea5305c01f365ef7e2bf3a75e
#
_entry.id   4e92dbeea5305c01f365ef7e2bf3a75e
#
_cell.length_a   1.000
_cell.length_b   1.000
_cell.length_c   1.000
_cell.angle_alpha   90.00
_cell.angle_beta   90.00
_cell.angle_gamma   90.00
#
_symmetry.space_group_name_H-M   'P 1'
#
loop_
_entity.id
_entity.type
_entity.pdbx_description
1 polymer ?
#
loop_
_entity_poly.entity_id
_entity_poly.type
_entity_poly.pdbx_seq_one_letter_code
_entity_poly.pdbx_strand_id
1 'polypeptide(L)'
;MKRLISSAIAVTASVMFAITNIHAAELEEIIVTATKKEESLQDVSVSVSVISGDKIQEAGLHDLKDIGQYIPNFNVSENAISTIASMRGVGVGANQSFEQSVGLFVDGVHLAKGRQFRTGLFDVERVEVLRGPQGTLFGKNTLTGAINVISAKPEIGGDFGGQISLAVEDENSANIIDGHLNIPAGDNFAVRLSFKDREDDGYITNAYLGTTGPTADEQMLRFSASWQPSDDLRIDMKHTDGEHVRVGSTVVQKTFDMAMPPTPTSGLAFLVAQNFFPSFVANVGNYVGGEDLNTGATKGAMQTLGINPVGTQTNTSDTAINISYDMANGMNMKATIGNAKYDYVDGIDADFGPFQLVSRDDWSEYEQDS
;
A
#
# COMPACT_ATOMS: atom_id res chain seq x y z
N MET A 1 -38.77 -40.37 45.41
CA MET A 1 -37.32 -40.55 45.49
C MET A 1 -36.66 -40.94 44.17
N LYS A 2 -37.08 -41.98 43.43
CA LYS A 2 -36.44 -42.40 42.17
C LYS A 2 -36.41 -41.31 41.08
N ARG A 3 -37.43 -40.45 40.95
CA ARG A 3 -37.44 -39.34 39.93
C ARG A 3 -36.55 -38.18 40.29
N LEU A 4 -36.27 -37.88 41.55
CA LEU A 4 -35.37 -36.85 42.00
C LEU A 4 -33.88 -37.23 41.76
N ILE A 5 -33.56 -38.52 41.92
CA ILE A 5 -32.22 -39.05 41.70
C ILE A 5 -31.87 -39.02 40.18
N SER A 6 -32.85 -39.41 39.34
CA SER A 6 -32.63 -39.33 37.86
C SER A 6 -32.45 -37.92 37.35
N SER A 7 -33.14 -36.91 37.91
CA SER A 7 -32.97 -35.50 37.53
C SER A 7 -31.63 -34.94 38.01
N ALA A 8 -31.13 -35.33 39.16
CA ALA A 8 -29.83 -34.91 39.67
C ALA A 8 -28.66 -35.46 38.82
N ILE A 9 -28.76 -36.73 38.36
CA ILE A 9 -27.75 -37.36 37.51
C ILE A 9 -27.73 -36.69 36.11
N ALA A 10 -28.88 -36.32 35.55
CA ALA A 10 -28.97 -35.65 34.26
C ALA A 10 -28.36 -34.24 34.30
N VAL A 11 -28.55 -33.48 35.36
CA VAL A 11 -27.96 -32.15 35.56
C VAL A 11 -26.44 -32.22 35.75
N THR A 12 -25.93 -33.20 36.52
CA THR A 12 -24.48 -33.37 36.70
C THR A 12 -23.78 -33.83 35.41
N ALA A 13 -24.41 -34.69 34.60
CA ALA A 13 -23.88 -35.09 33.30
C ALA A 13 -23.84 -33.91 32.30
N SER A 14 -24.84 -33.03 32.29
CA SER A 14 -24.88 -31.83 31.42
C SER A 14 -23.83 -30.80 31.81
N VAL A 15 -23.52 -30.65 33.11
CA VAL A 15 -22.46 -29.73 33.56
C VAL A 15 -21.06 -30.28 33.24
N MET A 16 -20.85 -31.61 33.31
CA MET A 16 -19.57 -32.21 32.90
C MET A 16 -19.32 -32.13 31.40
N PHE A 17 -20.33 -32.11 30.53
CA PHE A 17 -20.16 -31.96 29.09
C PHE A 17 -19.88 -30.50 28.66
N ALA A 18 -20.20 -29.50 29.48
CA ALA A 18 -19.97 -28.10 29.21
C ALA A 18 -18.52 -27.64 29.50
N ILE A 19 -17.68 -28.45 30.14
CA ILE A 19 -16.31 -28.09 30.56
C ILE A 19 -15.23 -28.53 29.54
N THR A 20 -15.56 -29.27 28.50
CA THR A 20 -14.55 -29.92 27.63
C THR A 20 -14.12 -29.17 26.39
N ASN A 21 -14.43 -27.89 26.25
CA ASN A 21 -13.96 -27.13 25.09
C ASN A 21 -13.44 -25.73 25.45
N ILE A 22 -12.68 -25.60 26.53
CA ILE A 22 -11.77 -24.49 26.63
C ILE A 22 -10.50 -24.93 25.85
N HIS A 23 -10.52 -24.80 24.54
CA HIS A 23 -9.30 -24.66 23.78
C HIS A 23 -8.72 -23.32 24.24
N ALA A 24 -7.65 -23.36 25.04
CA ALA A 24 -6.78 -22.23 25.16
C ALA A 24 -6.37 -21.91 23.70
N ALA A 25 -6.76 -20.75 23.21
CA ALA A 25 -6.20 -20.25 21.96
C ALA A 25 -4.68 -20.27 22.18
N GLU A 26 -3.99 -21.16 21.49
CA GLU A 26 -2.55 -21.16 21.45
C GLU A 26 -2.19 -19.78 20.93
N LEU A 27 -1.57 -18.95 21.77
CA LEU A 27 -1.11 -17.63 21.37
C LEU A 27 -0.05 -17.87 20.31
N GLU A 28 -0.41 -17.67 19.08
CA GLU A 28 0.51 -17.76 17.95
C GLU A 28 1.66 -16.80 18.19
N GLU A 29 2.86 -17.32 18.32
CA GLU A 29 4.07 -16.51 18.51
C GLU A 29 4.36 -15.73 17.24
N ILE A 30 4.23 -14.42 17.29
CA ILE A 30 4.50 -13.54 16.15
C ILE A 30 6.00 -13.34 16.05
N ILE A 31 6.61 -13.91 15.02
CA ILE A 31 8.03 -13.71 14.69
C ILE A 31 8.18 -12.48 13.81
N VAL A 32 9.14 -11.63 14.15
CA VAL A 32 9.44 -10.39 13.41
C VAL A 32 10.91 -10.35 12.99
N THR A 33 11.19 -9.55 11.98
CA THR A 33 12.54 -9.30 11.47
C THR A 33 13.01 -7.85 11.71
N ALA A 34 12.36 -7.19 12.65
CA ALA A 34 12.55 -5.78 12.99
C ALA A 34 14.00 -5.42 13.36
N THR A 35 14.76 -6.36 13.93
CA THR A 35 16.19 -6.20 14.29
C THR A 35 17.13 -6.81 13.25
N LYS A 36 16.64 -7.15 12.04
CA LYS A 36 17.36 -7.91 11.00
C LYS A 36 17.65 -9.37 11.42
N LYS A 37 17.03 -9.83 12.51
CA LYS A 37 17.00 -11.21 12.99
C LYS A 37 15.56 -11.63 13.19
N GLU A 38 15.31 -12.91 13.14
CA GLU A 38 14.03 -13.49 13.52
C GLU A 38 13.97 -13.59 15.05
N GLU A 39 13.08 -12.82 15.65
CA GLU A 39 12.89 -12.74 17.10
C GLU A 39 11.39 -12.71 17.40
N SER A 40 10.99 -13.20 18.57
CA SER A 40 9.62 -13.02 19.04
C SER A 40 9.28 -11.54 19.19
N LEU A 41 8.08 -11.14 18.77
CA LEU A 41 7.60 -9.76 18.94
C LEU A 41 7.72 -9.27 20.38
N GLN A 42 7.62 -10.17 21.36
CA GLN A 42 7.71 -9.85 22.80
C GLN A 42 9.15 -9.54 23.26
N ASP A 43 10.15 -10.07 22.55
CA ASP A 43 11.55 -9.92 22.91
C ASP A 43 12.23 -8.73 22.23
N VAL A 44 11.58 -8.14 21.24
CA VAL A 44 12.12 -7.01 20.47
C VAL A 44 12.13 -5.74 21.30
N SER A 45 13.30 -5.11 21.42
CA SER A 45 13.50 -3.88 22.23
C SER A 45 13.03 -2.60 21.58
N VAL A 46 12.52 -2.64 20.33
CA VAL A 46 12.00 -1.48 19.58
C VAL A 46 10.49 -1.48 19.54
N SER A 47 9.90 -0.29 19.39
CA SER A 47 8.44 -0.18 19.21
C SER A 47 8.05 -0.64 17.82
N VAL A 48 7.55 -1.86 17.71
CA VAL A 48 7.08 -2.45 16.45
C VAL A 48 5.59 -2.77 16.53
N SER A 49 4.91 -2.65 15.42
CA SER A 49 3.54 -3.16 15.22
C SER A 49 3.56 -4.08 14.01
N VAL A 50 2.84 -5.19 14.10
CA VAL A 50 2.77 -6.21 13.04
C VAL A 50 1.32 -6.39 12.63
N ILE A 51 1.08 -6.49 11.35
CA ILE A 51 -0.19 -6.88 10.75
C ILE A 51 0.08 -8.10 9.88
N SER A 52 -0.53 -9.23 10.22
CA SER A 52 -0.39 -10.48 9.47
C SER A 52 -1.11 -10.41 8.13
N GLY A 53 -0.71 -11.25 7.17
CA GLY A 53 -1.36 -11.39 5.88
C GLY A 53 -2.84 -11.75 6.01
N ASP A 54 -3.19 -12.65 6.92
CA ASP A 54 -4.58 -13.00 7.21
C ASP A 54 -5.38 -11.79 7.66
N LYS A 55 -4.80 -10.95 8.53
CA LYS A 55 -5.47 -9.72 8.98
C LYS A 55 -5.61 -8.69 7.88
N ILE A 56 -4.61 -8.59 6.98
CA ILE A 56 -4.67 -7.75 5.79
C ILE A 56 -5.84 -8.17 4.91
N GLN A 57 -5.98 -9.45 4.66
CA GLN A 57 -7.06 -10.01 3.84
C GLN A 57 -8.44 -9.88 4.51
N GLU A 58 -8.57 -10.26 5.79
CA GLU A 58 -9.83 -10.16 6.53
C GLU A 58 -10.37 -8.72 6.64
N ALA A 59 -9.47 -7.75 6.78
CA ALA A 59 -9.82 -6.35 6.95
C ALA A 59 -9.89 -5.57 5.62
N GLY A 60 -9.64 -6.23 4.47
CA GLY A 60 -9.67 -5.60 3.16
C GLY A 60 -8.63 -4.48 3.03
N LEU A 61 -7.39 -4.70 3.49
CA LEU A 61 -6.34 -3.69 3.41
C LEU A 61 -5.58 -3.87 2.09
N HIS A 62 -5.72 -2.93 1.21
CA HIS A 62 -5.23 -3.06 -0.16
C HIS A 62 -3.92 -2.32 -0.43
N ASP A 63 -3.59 -1.35 0.43
CA ASP A 63 -2.38 -0.52 0.30
C ASP A 63 -1.81 -0.09 1.67
N LEU A 64 -0.68 0.62 1.66
CA LEU A 64 -0.05 1.13 2.89
C LEU A 64 -0.83 2.25 3.56
N LYS A 65 -1.73 2.93 2.86
CA LYS A 65 -2.62 3.94 3.44
C LYS A 65 -3.64 3.28 4.37
N ASP A 66 -4.17 2.12 3.96
CA ASP A 66 -5.08 1.34 4.79
C ASP A 66 -4.38 0.83 6.05
N ILE A 67 -3.14 0.36 5.93
CA ILE A 67 -2.29 -0.03 7.07
C ILE A 67 -2.16 1.13 8.07
N GLY A 68 -2.08 2.37 7.60
CA GLY A 68 -2.00 3.55 8.44
C GLY A 68 -3.16 3.71 9.42
N GLN A 69 -4.34 3.18 9.12
CA GLN A 69 -5.50 3.23 9.99
C GLN A 69 -5.39 2.30 11.20
N TYR A 70 -4.57 1.26 11.10
CA TYR A 70 -4.36 0.26 12.16
C TYR A 70 -3.12 0.55 13.03
N ILE A 71 -2.25 1.46 12.60
CA ILE A 71 -0.99 1.75 13.28
C ILE A 71 -1.02 3.15 13.93
N PRO A 72 -0.98 3.27 15.25
CA PRO A 72 -0.97 4.56 15.91
C PRO A 72 0.21 5.44 15.48
N ASN A 73 -0.07 6.73 15.20
CA ASN A 73 0.92 7.72 14.79
C ASN A 73 1.67 7.40 13.48
N PHE A 74 1.13 6.54 12.65
CA PHE A 74 1.54 6.32 11.27
C PHE A 74 0.43 6.79 10.33
N ASN A 75 0.78 7.55 9.31
CA ASN A 75 -0.17 8.01 8.30
C ASN A 75 0.51 8.02 6.92
N VAL A 76 -0.22 7.52 5.94
CA VAL A 76 0.13 7.65 4.54
C VAL A 76 -0.93 8.50 3.87
N SER A 77 -0.52 9.58 3.25
CA SER A 77 -1.39 10.47 2.49
C SER A 77 -0.92 10.58 1.05
N GLU A 78 -1.85 10.66 0.16
CA GLU A 78 -1.59 10.84 -1.27
C GLU A 78 -2.10 12.20 -1.71
N ASN A 79 -1.31 12.85 -2.53
CA ASN A 79 -1.73 14.00 -3.32
C ASN A 79 -1.54 13.70 -4.81
N ALA A 80 -1.89 14.64 -5.67
CA ALA A 80 -1.78 14.46 -7.11
C ALA A 80 -0.37 14.06 -7.61
N ILE A 81 0.68 14.44 -6.87
CA ILE A 81 2.07 14.30 -7.32
C ILE A 81 2.92 13.36 -6.48
N SER A 82 2.54 13.08 -5.23
CA SER A 82 3.41 12.32 -4.32
C SER A 82 2.60 11.57 -3.26
N THR A 83 3.15 10.48 -2.80
CA THR A 83 2.72 9.81 -1.58
C THR A 83 3.65 10.22 -0.44
N ILE A 84 3.07 10.58 0.69
CA ILE A 84 3.78 11.08 1.88
C ILE A 84 3.51 10.10 3.00
N ALA A 85 4.57 9.45 3.47
CA ALA A 85 4.52 8.68 4.69
C ALA A 85 5.01 9.55 5.86
N SER A 86 4.25 9.60 6.93
CA SER A 86 4.61 10.31 8.16
C SER A 86 4.46 9.41 9.37
N MET A 87 5.38 9.55 10.32
CA MET A 87 5.36 8.80 11.55
C MET A 87 5.66 9.72 12.73
N ARG A 88 4.85 9.62 13.80
CA ARG A 88 4.94 10.50 14.98
C ARG A 88 4.88 11.98 14.63
N GLY A 89 4.10 12.35 13.62
CA GLY A 89 3.93 13.72 13.16
C GLY A 89 5.06 14.27 12.29
N VAL A 90 6.07 13.47 11.96
CA VAL A 90 7.19 13.88 11.11
C VAL A 90 7.11 13.14 9.77
N GLY A 91 7.09 13.90 8.70
CA GLY A 91 7.08 13.43 7.31
C GLY A 91 7.84 14.43 6.44
N VAL A 92 7.98 14.11 5.16
CA VAL A 92 8.52 15.03 4.15
C VAL A 92 7.39 15.77 3.45
N GLY A 93 7.71 16.89 2.80
CA GLY A 93 6.74 17.63 1.98
C GLY A 93 6.34 16.90 0.70
N ALA A 94 5.34 17.46 0.01
CA ALA A 94 4.74 16.90 -1.19
C ALA A 94 5.62 16.96 -2.46
N ASN A 95 6.94 17.11 -2.32
CA ASN A 95 7.85 17.17 -3.47
C ASN A 95 8.39 15.79 -3.79
N GLN A 96 8.22 15.35 -5.03
CA GLN A 96 8.70 14.05 -5.55
C GLN A 96 10.22 13.87 -5.46
N SER A 97 10.97 14.96 -5.47
CA SER A 97 12.43 14.94 -5.38
C SER A 97 12.94 14.59 -4.00
N PHE A 98 12.11 14.74 -2.95
CA PHE A 98 12.51 14.44 -1.59
C PHE A 98 12.44 12.93 -1.32
N GLU A 99 13.46 12.42 -0.67
CA GLU A 99 13.44 11.08 -0.10
C GLU A 99 12.57 11.09 1.17
N GLN A 100 11.92 9.97 1.45
CA GLN A 100 11.00 9.85 2.59
C GLN A 100 11.76 9.86 3.93
N SER A 101 11.09 10.27 5.01
CA SER A 101 11.62 10.18 6.37
C SER A 101 11.30 8.83 7.04
N VAL A 102 10.35 8.10 6.47
CA VAL A 102 9.99 6.72 6.81
C VAL A 102 10.55 5.82 5.72
N GLY A 103 11.40 4.87 6.06
CA GLY A 103 11.94 3.91 5.10
C GLY A 103 10.91 2.86 4.73
N LEU A 104 10.81 2.52 3.45
CA LEU A 104 10.03 1.38 2.97
C LEU A 104 10.98 0.30 2.49
N PHE A 105 10.76 -0.91 2.98
CA PHE A 105 11.50 -2.11 2.59
C PHE A 105 10.50 -3.18 2.15
N VAL A 106 10.78 -3.84 1.04
CA VAL A 106 10.01 -4.99 0.57
C VAL A 106 10.99 -6.15 0.41
N ASP A 107 10.79 -7.20 1.19
CA ASP A 107 11.70 -8.37 1.27
C ASP A 107 13.18 -8.01 1.44
N GLY A 108 13.45 -6.95 2.21
CA GLY A 108 14.78 -6.45 2.51
C GLY A 108 15.33 -5.42 1.53
N VAL A 109 14.70 -5.22 0.37
CA VAL A 109 15.07 -4.20 -0.63
C VAL A 109 14.48 -2.86 -0.23
N HIS A 110 15.30 -1.81 -0.13
CA HIS A 110 14.89 -0.46 0.21
C HIS A 110 14.21 0.21 -0.99
N LEU A 111 13.04 0.78 -0.79
CA LEU A 111 12.30 1.58 -1.77
C LEU A 111 12.34 3.05 -1.36
N ALA A 112 13.14 3.87 -2.05
CA ALA A 112 13.53 5.20 -1.57
C ALA A 112 12.51 6.31 -1.86
N LYS A 113 11.63 6.11 -2.86
CA LYS A 113 10.80 7.19 -3.41
C LYS A 113 9.35 7.09 -2.95
N GLY A 114 8.71 8.24 -2.74
CA GLY A 114 7.33 8.31 -2.27
C GLY A 114 6.33 7.56 -3.18
N ARG A 115 6.55 7.54 -4.50
CA ARG A 115 5.66 6.80 -5.41
C ARG A 115 5.67 5.30 -5.18
N GLN A 116 6.76 4.73 -4.73
CA GLN A 116 6.86 3.31 -4.41
C GLN A 116 5.99 2.90 -3.21
N PHE A 117 5.52 3.87 -2.39
CA PHE A 117 4.54 3.63 -1.33
C PHE A 117 3.11 3.39 -1.87
N ARG A 118 2.86 3.61 -3.16
CA ARG A 118 1.59 3.28 -3.82
C ARG A 118 1.47 1.81 -4.20
N THR A 119 2.55 1.04 -4.02
CA THR A 119 2.54 -0.39 -4.31
C THR A 119 1.46 -1.08 -3.47
N GLY A 120 0.57 -1.77 -4.15
CA GLY A 120 -0.51 -2.52 -3.52
C GLY A 120 -0.01 -3.69 -2.69
N LEU A 121 -0.75 -4.00 -1.65
CA LEU A 121 -0.52 -5.17 -0.81
C LEU A 121 -1.25 -6.37 -1.42
N PHE A 122 -0.54 -7.42 -1.78
CA PHE A 122 -1.09 -8.69 -2.22
C PHE A 122 -0.13 -9.82 -1.89
N ASP A 123 -0.69 -10.94 -1.49
CA ASP A 123 0.08 -12.13 -1.13
C ASP A 123 1.26 -11.80 -0.18
N VAL A 124 0.91 -11.11 0.91
CA VAL A 124 1.83 -10.63 1.95
C VAL A 124 1.77 -11.57 3.14
N GLU A 125 2.91 -11.98 3.68
CA GLU A 125 2.99 -12.74 4.92
C GLU A 125 2.69 -11.84 6.11
N ARG A 126 3.31 -10.65 6.16
CA ARG A 126 3.08 -9.64 7.18
C ARG A 126 3.66 -8.27 6.80
N VAL A 127 3.18 -7.23 7.48
CA VAL A 127 3.76 -5.89 7.46
C VAL A 127 4.24 -5.54 8.86
N GLU A 128 5.52 -5.20 8.99
CA GLU A 128 6.14 -4.75 10.24
C GLU A 128 6.35 -3.24 10.17
N VAL A 129 5.86 -2.49 11.15
CA VAL A 129 6.03 -1.04 11.23
C VAL A 129 6.82 -0.69 12.49
N LEU A 130 8.06 -0.26 12.27
CA LEU A 130 9.00 0.14 13.32
C LEU A 130 8.89 1.64 13.56
N ARG A 131 8.58 2.03 14.77
CA ARG A 131 8.32 3.43 15.13
C ARG A 131 9.51 4.04 15.87
N GLY A 132 10.09 5.07 15.31
CA GLY A 132 11.26 5.79 15.82
C GLY A 132 12.48 5.59 14.92
N PRO A 133 13.59 6.30 15.18
CA PRO A 133 14.79 6.24 14.34
C PRO A 133 15.34 4.82 14.17
N GLN A 134 15.53 4.40 12.93
CA GLN A 134 16.03 3.06 12.58
C GLN A 134 17.33 3.10 11.75
N GLY A 135 18.02 4.24 11.74
CA GLY A 135 19.20 4.47 10.90
C GLY A 135 20.35 3.47 11.06
N THR A 136 20.51 2.88 12.25
CA THR A 136 21.59 1.94 12.53
C THR A 136 21.44 0.61 11.77
N LEU A 137 20.21 0.08 11.66
CA LEU A 137 19.91 -1.22 11.07
C LEU A 137 19.38 -1.13 9.63
N PHE A 138 18.67 -0.04 9.35
CA PHE A 138 17.96 0.15 8.08
C PHE A 138 18.61 1.22 7.20
N GLY A 139 19.56 2.00 7.71
CA GLY A 139 20.30 2.99 6.93
C GLY A 139 19.54 4.30 6.71
N LYS A 140 19.78 4.95 5.57
CA LYS A 140 19.19 6.26 5.23
C LYS A 140 17.66 6.18 5.12
N ASN A 141 17.02 7.37 5.21
CA ASN A 141 15.56 7.53 5.03
C ASN A 141 14.70 6.87 6.12
N THR A 142 15.28 6.51 7.27
CA THR A 142 14.60 5.87 8.40
C THR A 142 14.66 6.71 9.67
N LEU A 143 14.56 8.03 9.52
CA LEU A 143 14.67 9.00 10.60
C LEU A 143 13.51 8.89 11.61
N THR A 144 12.31 8.55 11.13
CA THR A 144 11.11 8.51 11.97
C THR A 144 10.56 7.10 12.13
N GLY A 145 10.98 6.18 11.28
CA GLY A 145 10.59 4.77 11.32
C GLY A 145 10.94 4.03 10.05
N ALA A 146 10.56 2.77 10.04
CA ALA A 146 10.68 1.90 8.87
C ALA A 146 9.43 1.02 8.73
N ILE A 147 9.05 0.74 7.50
CA ILE A 147 8.01 -0.20 7.13
C ILE A 147 8.71 -1.35 6.41
N ASN A 148 8.48 -2.56 6.86
CA ASN A 148 9.02 -3.76 6.24
C ASN A 148 7.86 -4.66 5.81
N VAL A 149 7.67 -4.77 4.50
CA VAL A 149 6.67 -5.66 3.89
C VAL A 149 7.35 -6.97 3.56
N ILE A 150 6.84 -8.06 4.10
CA ILE A 150 7.33 -9.41 3.86
C ILE A 150 6.32 -10.14 2.99
N SER A 151 6.71 -10.51 1.78
CA SER A 151 5.89 -11.29 0.87
C SER A 151 5.77 -12.74 1.33
N ALA A 152 4.62 -13.35 1.05
CA ALA A 152 4.45 -14.79 1.29
C ALA A 152 5.43 -15.59 0.43
N LYS A 153 6.09 -16.55 1.06
CA LYS A 153 7.10 -17.39 0.42
C LYS A 153 6.50 -18.69 -0.13
N PRO A 154 7.13 -19.29 -1.15
CA PRO A 154 6.82 -20.66 -1.54
C PRO A 154 7.02 -21.65 -0.39
N GLU A 155 6.08 -22.55 -0.19
CA GLU A 155 6.14 -23.60 0.83
C GLU A 155 6.86 -24.82 0.29
N ILE A 156 8.10 -25.02 0.73
CA ILE A 156 8.91 -26.19 0.41
C ILE A 156 8.37 -27.40 1.17
N GLY A 157 8.19 -28.54 0.48
CA GLY A 157 7.67 -29.77 1.08
C GLY A 157 6.20 -29.72 1.45
N GLY A 158 5.51 -28.59 1.15
CA GLY A 158 4.07 -28.47 1.32
C GLY A 158 3.27 -29.15 0.21
N ASP A 159 1.95 -29.00 0.23
CA ASP A 159 1.06 -29.50 -0.80
C ASP A 159 0.96 -28.52 -1.99
N PHE A 160 0.64 -29.06 -3.16
CA PHE A 160 0.17 -28.25 -4.27
C PHE A 160 -1.18 -27.62 -3.89
N GLY A 161 -1.26 -26.30 -3.92
CA GLY A 161 -2.47 -25.60 -3.49
C GLY A 161 -2.43 -24.12 -3.82
N GLY A 162 -3.55 -23.45 -3.60
CA GLY A 162 -3.65 -22.03 -3.85
C GLY A 162 -4.96 -21.47 -3.34
N GLN A 163 -5.09 -20.16 -3.49
CA GLN A 163 -6.27 -19.40 -3.07
C GLN A 163 -6.61 -18.37 -4.14
N ILE A 164 -7.90 -18.11 -4.31
CA ILE A 164 -8.42 -16.96 -5.07
C ILE A 164 -9.37 -16.22 -4.14
N SER A 165 -9.20 -14.91 -4.07
CA SER A 165 -10.04 -13.98 -3.32
C SER A 165 -10.78 -13.07 -4.30
N LEU A 166 -12.02 -12.77 -3.98
CA LEU A 166 -12.86 -11.83 -4.71
C LEU A 166 -13.46 -10.87 -3.69
N ALA A 167 -13.20 -9.58 -3.86
CA ALA A 167 -13.80 -8.54 -3.04
C ALA A 167 -14.53 -7.51 -3.91
N VAL A 168 -15.66 -7.04 -3.44
CA VAL A 168 -16.45 -5.99 -4.06
C VAL A 168 -16.75 -4.94 -3.01
N GLU A 169 -16.36 -3.70 -3.28
CA GLU A 169 -16.67 -2.54 -2.45
C GLU A 169 -17.78 -1.73 -3.12
N ASP A 170 -18.92 -1.63 -2.46
CA ASP A 170 -20.12 -0.99 -3.02
C ASP A 170 -19.96 0.54 -3.10
N GLU A 171 -19.31 1.16 -2.10
CA GLU A 171 -19.20 2.62 -2.00
C GLU A 171 -18.33 3.25 -3.10
N ASN A 172 -17.26 2.58 -3.49
CA ASN A 172 -16.31 3.02 -4.52
C ASN A 172 -16.52 2.29 -5.85
N SER A 173 -17.46 1.35 -5.92
CA SER A 173 -17.63 0.41 -7.04
C SER A 173 -16.32 -0.33 -7.38
N ALA A 174 -15.53 -0.64 -6.34
CA ALA A 174 -14.27 -1.35 -6.57
C ALA A 174 -14.48 -2.86 -6.67
N ASN A 175 -13.80 -3.45 -7.64
CA ASN A 175 -13.74 -4.89 -7.87
C ASN A 175 -12.29 -5.32 -7.72
N ILE A 176 -12.03 -6.32 -6.88
CA ILE A 176 -10.69 -6.81 -6.60
C ILE A 176 -10.69 -8.31 -6.76
N ILE A 177 -9.76 -8.82 -7.54
CA ILE A 177 -9.44 -10.23 -7.64
C ILE A 177 -7.96 -10.41 -7.36
N ASP A 178 -7.63 -11.23 -6.39
CA ASP A 178 -6.27 -11.61 -6.09
C ASP A 178 -6.17 -13.11 -5.80
N GLY A 179 -4.97 -13.64 -5.89
CA GLY A 179 -4.75 -15.05 -5.60
C GLY A 179 -3.32 -15.49 -5.74
N HIS A 180 -3.09 -16.71 -5.31
CA HIS A 180 -1.79 -17.36 -5.44
C HIS A 180 -1.92 -18.85 -5.70
N LEU A 181 -0.84 -19.44 -6.23
CA LEU A 181 -0.67 -20.86 -6.45
C LEU A 181 0.71 -21.28 -5.94
N ASN A 182 0.75 -22.22 -4.99
CA ASN A 182 1.96 -22.84 -4.48
C ASN A 182 2.23 -24.16 -5.20
N ILE A 183 3.42 -24.33 -5.75
CA ILE A 183 3.83 -25.48 -6.55
C ILE A 183 5.12 -26.05 -5.95
N PRO A 184 5.04 -27.03 -5.04
CA PRO A 184 6.23 -27.71 -4.52
C PRO A 184 6.82 -28.62 -5.61
N ALA A 185 8.16 -28.68 -5.64
CA ALA A 185 8.90 -29.53 -6.58
C ALA A 185 9.99 -30.31 -5.82
N GLY A 186 9.60 -31.43 -5.28
CA GLY A 186 10.42 -32.25 -4.38
C GLY A 186 10.49 -31.67 -2.97
N ASP A 187 11.48 -32.13 -2.20
CA ASP A 187 11.57 -31.84 -0.77
C ASP A 187 12.33 -30.55 -0.45
N ASN A 188 12.94 -29.89 -1.43
CA ASN A 188 13.83 -28.78 -1.23
C ASN A 188 13.62 -27.57 -2.14
N PHE A 189 12.58 -27.60 -2.98
CA PHE A 189 12.27 -26.50 -3.92
C PHE A 189 10.77 -26.29 -4.03
N ALA A 190 10.36 -25.04 -4.10
CA ALA A 190 8.99 -24.67 -4.40
C ALA A 190 8.93 -23.36 -5.20
N VAL A 191 7.85 -23.19 -5.94
CA VAL A 191 7.50 -21.97 -6.69
C VAL A 191 6.13 -21.47 -6.23
N ARG A 192 5.96 -20.15 -6.20
CA ARG A 192 4.69 -19.49 -5.94
C ARG A 192 4.42 -18.44 -7.01
N LEU A 193 3.25 -18.49 -7.58
CA LEU A 193 2.73 -17.49 -8.52
C LEU A 193 1.62 -16.73 -7.81
N SER A 194 1.67 -15.41 -7.86
CA SER A 194 0.65 -14.57 -7.22
C SER A 194 0.25 -13.46 -8.18
N PHE A 195 -1.03 -13.07 -8.12
CA PHE A 195 -1.56 -12.01 -8.95
C PHE A 195 -2.57 -11.16 -8.18
N LYS A 196 -2.75 -9.92 -8.60
CA LYS A 196 -3.82 -9.02 -8.19
C LYS A 196 -4.27 -8.19 -9.37
N ASP A 197 -5.58 -8.01 -9.47
CA ASP A 197 -6.24 -7.09 -10.38
C ASP A 197 -7.29 -6.32 -9.60
N ARG A 198 -7.25 -4.98 -9.65
CA ARG A 198 -8.18 -4.07 -8.97
C ARG A 198 -8.64 -3.00 -9.92
N GLU A 199 -9.93 -2.83 -10.00
CA GLU A 199 -10.60 -1.71 -10.65
C GLU A 199 -11.40 -0.93 -9.60
N ASP A 200 -11.31 0.41 -9.59
CA ASP A 200 -11.95 1.30 -8.61
C ASP A 200 -12.45 2.56 -9.34
N ASP A 201 -13.75 2.79 -9.30
CA ASP A 201 -14.38 3.96 -9.96
C ASP A 201 -14.24 5.27 -9.16
N GLY A 202 -13.71 5.18 -7.93
CA GLY A 202 -13.53 6.33 -7.04
C GLY A 202 -14.80 6.77 -6.33
N TYR A 203 -14.62 7.74 -5.43
CA TYR A 203 -15.64 8.17 -4.45
C TYR A 203 -15.92 9.67 -4.46
N ILE A 204 -15.21 10.46 -5.27
CA ILE A 204 -15.41 11.90 -5.40
C ILE A 204 -16.21 12.16 -6.66
N THR A 205 -17.34 12.81 -6.53
CA THR A 205 -18.14 13.21 -7.69
C THR A 205 -17.56 14.46 -8.35
N ASN A 206 -17.28 14.39 -9.64
CA ASN A 206 -16.96 15.54 -10.45
C ASN A 206 -18.27 16.19 -10.91
N ALA A 207 -18.64 17.30 -10.29
CA ALA A 207 -19.92 17.98 -10.53
C ALA A 207 -20.07 18.52 -11.96
N TYR A 208 -18.96 18.81 -12.64
CA TYR A 208 -18.97 19.32 -14.00
C TYR A 208 -19.16 18.22 -15.05
N LEU A 209 -18.49 17.08 -14.86
CA LEU A 209 -18.53 15.96 -15.79
C LEU A 209 -19.66 14.97 -15.49
N GLY A 210 -20.16 14.95 -14.26
CA GLY A 210 -21.07 13.93 -13.76
C GLY A 210 -20.40 12.54 -13.64
N THR A 211 -19.07 12.51 -13.48
CA THR A 211 -18.29 11.28 -13.29
C THR A 211 -17.80 11.17 -11.86
N THR A 212 -17.39 9.99 -11.46
CA THR A 212 -16.69 9.74 -10.20
C THR A 212 -15.17 9.64 -10.41
N GLY A 213 -14.40 9.81 -9.35
CA GLY A 213 -12.95 9.68 -9.32
C GLY A 213 -12.39 9.88 -7.89
N PRO A 214 -11.07 9.80 -7.69
CA PRO A 214 -10.13 9.29 -8.67
C PRO A 214 -10.35 7.80 -8.93
N THR A 215 -10.35 7.38 -10.19
CA THR A 215 -10.35 5.95 -10.52
C THR A 215 -8.98 5.35 -10.24
N ALA A 216 -8.91 4.06 -9.97
CA ALA A 216 -7.66 3.35 -9.84
C ALA A 216 -7.77 1.97 -10.50
N ASP A 217 -6.85 1.69 -11.42
CA ASP A 217 -6.66 0.38 -12.00
C ASP A 217 -5.29 -0.12 -11.59
N GLU A 218 -5.20 -1.31 -11.02
CA GLU A 218 -3.96 -1.90 -10.53
C GLU A 218 -3.86 -3.35 -10.98
N GLN A 219 -2.78 -3.69 -11.66
CA GLN A 219 -2.47 -5.05 -12.07
C GLN A 219 -1.08 -5.44 -11.57
N MET A 220 -0.99 -6.56 -10.88
CA MET A 220 0.27 -7.04 -10.31
C MET A 220 0.44 -8.54 -10.56
N LEU A 221 1.66 -8.93 -10.90
CA LEU A 221 2.06 -10.31 -11.06
C LEU A 221 3.37 -10.56 -10.31
N ARG A 222 3.42 -11.64 -9.53
CA ARG A 222 4.62 -12.04 -8.79
C ARG A 222 4.98 -13.49 -9.07
N PHE A 223 6.25 -13.71 -9.34
CA PHE A 223 6.90 -15.00 -9.35
C PHE A 223 7.84 -15.11 -8.15
N SER A 224 7.72 -16.15 -7.36
CA SER A 224 8.63 -16.44 -6.24
C SER A 224 9.14 -17.88 -6.33
N ALA A 225 10.38 -18.10 -5.91
CA ALA A 225 10.99 -19.41 -5.81
C ALA A 225 11.77 -19.52 -4.51
N SER A 226 11.63 -20.63 -3.81
CA SER A 226 12.40 -20.97 -2.63
C SER A 226 13.17 -22.26 -2.87
N TRP A 227 14.46 -22.24 -2.56
CA TRP A 227 15.35 -23.40 -2.70
C TRP A 227 16.16 -23.61 -1.43
N GLN A 228 16.09 -24.81 -0.87
CA GLN A 228 16.79 -25.20 0.34
C GLN A 228 17.65 -26.45 0.05
N PRO A 229 18.85 -26.27 -0.57
CA PRO A 229 19.70 -27.39 -0.96
C PRO A 229 20.28 -28.19 0.22
N SER A 230 20.31 -27.60 1.41
CA SER A 230 20.71 -28.24 2.66
C SER A 230 19.96 -27.63 3.83
N ASP A 231 20.04 -28.25 5.00
CA ASP A 231 19.42 -27.73 6.23
C ASP A 231 19.96 -26.34 6.62
N ASP A 232 21.19 -26.04 6.23
CA ASP A 232 21.89 -24.81 6.60
C ASP A 232 21.77 -23.69 5.55
N LEU A 233 21.33 -23.97 4.32
CA LEU A 233 21.29 -22.99 3.22
C LEU A 233 19.88 -22.86 2.64
N ARG A 234 19.37 -21.64 2.65
CA ARG A 234 18.11 -21.28 1.98
C ARG A 234 18.30 -20.08 1.06
N ILE A 235 17.73 -20.15 -0.13
CA ILE A 235 17.72 -19.10 -1.13
C ILE A 235 16.26 -18.84 -1.53
N ASP A 236 15.81 -17.62 -1.29
CA ASP A 236 14.50 -17.13 -1.69
C ASP A 236 14.66 -16.08 -2.79
N MET A 237 13.99 -16.23 -3.91
CA MET A 237 13.96 -15.30 -5.03
C MET A 237 12.53 -14.82 -5.26
N LYS A 238 12.39 -13.53 -5.58
CA LYS A 238 11.13 -12.91 -5.94
C LYS A 238 11.33 -11.97 -7.12
N HIS A 239 10.37 -11.93 -8.03
CA HIS A 239 10.24 -10.92 -9.07
C HIS A 239 8.77 -10.49 -9.15
N THR A 240 8.53 -9.18 -9.12
CA THR A 240 7.19 -8.60 -9.19
C THR A 240 7.15 -7.54 -10.28
N ASP A 241 6.20 -7.63 -11.18
CA ASP A 241 5.82 -6.57 -12.11
C ASP A 241 4.44 -6.02 -11.73
N GLY A 242 4.26 -4.72 -11.88
CA GLY A 242 3.02 -4.05 -11.57
C GLY A 242 2.78 -2.83 -12.44
N GLU A 243 1.51 -2.61 -12.78
CA GLU A 243 1.01 -1.39 -13.40
C GLU A 243 -0.05 -0.78 -12.47
N HIS A 244 0.03 0.54 -12.30
CA HIS A 244 -0.93 1.30 -11.52
C HIS A 244 -1.33 2.55 -12.29
N VAL A 245 -2.60 2.64 -12.65
CA VAL A 245 -3.20 3.78 -13.36
C VAL A 245 -4.22 4.44 -12.46
N ARG A 246 -4.11 5.75 -12.29
CA ARG A 246 -5.09 6.54 -11.55
C ARG A 246 -5.51 7.74 -12.38
N VAL A 247 -6.81 7.97 -12.53
CA VAL A 247 -7.37 9.09 -13.26
C VAL A 247 -8.25 9.92 -12.34
N GLY A 248 -8.00 11.23 -12.30
CA GLY A 248 -8.67 12.17 -11.42
C GLY A 248 -7.82 12.63 -10.25
N SER A 249 -8.31 13.61 -9.52
CA SER A 249 -7.60 14.21 -8.39
C SER A 249 -8.05 13.64 -7.06
N THR A 250 -7.10 13.40 -6.16
CA THR A 250 -7.36 13.13 -4.74
C THR A 250 -7.51 14.42 -3.92
N VAL A 251 -7.33 15.58 -4.56
CA VAL A 251 -7.40 16.90 -3.92
C VAL A 251 -8.73 17.54 -4.26
N VAL A 252 -9.49 17.87 -3.23
CA VAL A 252 -10.78 18.55 -3.33
C VAL A 252 -10.66 19.93 -2.71
N GLN A 253 -11.04 20.95 -3.47
CA GLN A 253 -11.09 22.32 -2.98
C GLN A 253 -12.35 22.51 -2.14
N LYS A 254 -12.21 22.67 -0.81
CA LYS A 254 -13.37 22.83 0.10
C LYS A 254 -13.91 24.27 0.19
N THR A 255 -13.04 25.25 0.03
CA THR A 255 -13.41 26.67 0.14
C THR A 255 -12.59 27.49 -0.84
N PHE A 256 -13.23 28.44 -1.46
CA PHE A 256 -12.60 29.45 -2.29
C PHE A 256 -12.92 30.81 -1.70
N ASP A 257 -11.92 31.50 -1.11
CA ASP A 257 -12.12 32.83 -0.53
C ASP A 257 -11.71 33.92 -1.54
N MET A 258 -12.72 34.51 -2.16
CA MET A 258 -12.55 35.62 -3.11
C MET A 258 -12.07 36.91 -2.45
N ALA A 259 -12.16 37.03 -1.13
CA ALA A 259 -11.77 38.22 -0.37
C ALA A 259 -10.29 38.25 0.00
N MET A 260 -9.57 37.13 -0.14
CA MET A 260 -8.11 37.15 0.07
C MET A 260 -7.44 37.97 -1.01
N PRO A 261 -6.57 38.95 -0.63
CA PRO A 261 -5.77 39.62 -1.63
C PRO A 261 -4.93 38.60 -2.38
N PRO A 262 -5.01 38.54 -3.70
CA PRO A 262 -4.31 37.54 -4.47
C PRO A 262 -2.79 37.67 -4.26
N THR A 263 -2.13 36.54 -3.99
CA THR A 263 -0.67 36.51 -4.18
C THR A 263 -0.37 36.93 -5.63
N PRO A 264 0.79 37.51 -5.95
CA PRO A 264 1.07 38.01 -7.30
C PRO A 264 0.80 36.99 -8.42
N THR A 265 0.94 35.70 -8.11
CA THR A 265 0.70 34.60 -9.05
C THR A 265 -0.78 34.23 -9.16
N SER A 266 -1.50 34.15 -8.03
CA SER A 266 -2.95 33.88 -8.01
C SER A 266 -3.76 35.08 -8.48
N GLY A 267 -3.27 36.33 -8.28
CA GLY A 267 -3.90 37.54 -8.78
C GLY A 267 -3.91 37.64 -10.30
N LEU A 268 -2.84 37.25 -10.94
CA LEU A 268 -2.80 37.20 -12.40
C LEU A 268 -3.73 36.14 -12.95
N ALA A 269 -3.76 34.95 -12.36
CA ALA A 269 -4.67 33.88 -12.75
C ALA A 269 -6.14 34.31 -12.55
N PHE A 270 -6.47 34.96 -11.44
CA PHE A 270 -7.82 35.49 -11.17
C PHE A 270 -8.22 36.60 -12.16
N LEU A 271 -7.33 37.55 -12.43
CA LEU A 271 -7.58 38.62 -13.41
C LEU A 271 -7.76 38.07 -14.83
N VAL A 272 -6.98 37.06 -15.20
CA VAL A 272 -7.13 36.33 -16.47
C VAL A 272 -8.48 35.62 -16.50
N ALA A 273 -8.83 34.87 -15.47
CA ALA A 273 -10.11 34.17 -15.37
C ALA A 273 -11.30 35.13 -15.44
N GLN A 274 -11.23 36.28 -14.74
CA GLN A 274 -12.29 37.28 -14.72
C GLN A 274 -12.54 37.91 -16.12
N ASN A 275 -11.48 38.15 -16.88
CA ASN A 275 -11.57 38.79 -18.18
C ASN A 275 -11.93 37.82 -19.32
N PHE A 276 -11.44 36.59 -19.26
CA PHE A 276 -11.63 35.60 -20.32
C PHE A 276 -12.75 34.60 -20.01
N PHE A 277 -13.10 34.40 -18.73
CA PHE A 277 -14.08 33.42 -18.28
C PHE A 277 -15.05 33.99 -17.23
N PRO A 278 -15.84 35.03 -17.57
CA PRO A 278 -16.73 35.71 -16.61
C PRO A 278 -17.79 34.79 -16.00
N SER A 279 -18.19 33.72 -16.69
CA SER A 279 -19.12 32.72 -16.17
C SER A 279 -18.51 31.88 -15.04
N PHE A 280 -17.20 31.67 -15.02
CA PHE A 280 -16.48 31.03 -13.94
C PHE A 280 -16.56 31.85 -12.66
N VAL A 281 -16.21 33.14 -12.73
CA VAL A 281 -16.25 34.03 -11.57
C VAL A 281 -17.64 34.13 -10.98
N ALA A 282 -18.69 34.10 -11.82
CA ALA A 282 -20.09 34.15 -11.38
C ALA A 282 -20.51 32.85 -10.62
N ASN A 283 -19.90 31.71 -10.91
CA ASN A 283 -20.27 30.42 -10.34
C ASN A 283 -19.41 29.97 -9.17
N VAL A 284 -18.24 30.58 -8.94
CA VAL A 284 -17.34 30.23 -7.82
C VAL A 284 -18.03 30.35 -6.46
N GLY A 285 -19.00 31.26 -6.30
CA GLY A 285 -19.80 31.39 -5.08
C GLY A 285 -20.81 30.26 -4.82
N ASN A 286 -21.03 29.38 -5.80
CA ASN A 286 -21.96 28.24 -5.69
C ASN A 286 -21.22 26.92 -5.44
N TYR A 287 -19.94 26.98 -5.16
CA TYR A 287 -19.13 25.79 -4.89
C TYR A 287 -19.56 25.08 -3.61
N VAL A 288 -19.88 23.81 -3.72
CA VAL A 288 -20.20 22.94 -2.59
C VAL A 288 -18.95 22.16 -2.24
N GLY A 289 -18.46 22.29 -1.02
CA GLY A 289 -17.28 21.57 -0.55
C GLY A 289 -17.47 20.06 -0.62
N GLY A 290 -16.48 19.35 -1.15
CA GLY A 290 -16.50 17.89 -1.33
C GLY A 290 -16.65 17.43 -2.78
N GLU A 291 -16.88 18.33 -3.72
CA GLU A 291 -16.94 18.05 -5.15
C GLU A 291 -15.56 18.28 -5.80
N ASP A 292 -15.20 17.43 -6.76
CA ASP A 292 -14.04 17.65 -7.59
C ASP A 292 -14.37 18.66 -8.69
N LEU A 293 -13.79 19.85 -8.62
CA LEU A 293 -13.88 20.87 -9.67
C LEU A 293 -12.83 20.69 -10.76
N ASN A 294 -11.96 19.71 -10.61
CA ASN A 294 -10.97 19.36 -11.60
C ASN A 294 -11.67 18.82 -12.85
N THR A 295 -12.05 19.70 -13.72
CA THR A 295 -12.99 19.39 -14.77
C THR A 295 -12.29 18.76 -15.96
N GLY A 296 -12.90 17.79 -16.54
CA GLY A 296 -12.48 17.25 -17.80
C GLY A 296 -12.68 18.19 -19.00
N ALA A 297 -13.11 19.43 -18.80
CA ALA A 297 -12.98 20.44 -19.84
C ALA A 297 -11.51 20.59 -20.25
N THR A 298 -10.63 20.54 -19.25
CA THR A 298 -9.20 20.40 -19.46
C THR A 298 -8.82 19.11 -20.16
N LYS A 299 -9.42 17.99 -19.75
CA LYS A 299 -9.16 16.68 -20.36
C LYS A 299 -9.48 16.67 -21.86
N GLY A 300 -10.58 17.25 -22.27
CA GLY A 300 -10.93 17.40 -23.69
C GLY A 300 -9.94 18.29 -24.48
N ALA A 301 -9.54 19.41 -23.90
CA ALA A 301 -8.55 20.30 -24.48
C ALA A 301 -7.15 19.65 -24.55
N MET A 302 -6.74 18.96 -23.50
CA MET A 302 -5.46 18.24 -23.45
C MET A 302 -5.41 17.09 -24.44
N GLN A 303 -6.46 16.31 -24.58
CA GLN A 303 -6.55 15.26 -25.59
C GLN A 303 -6.46 15.83 -27.02
N THR A 304 -7.06 16.99 -27.26
CA THR A 304 -7.00 17.67 -28.57
C THR A 304 -5.60 18.20 -28.86
N LEU A 305 -4.85 18.59 -27.84
CA LEU A 305 -3.45 19.04 -27.96
C LEU A 305 -2.43 17.90 -27.89
N GLY A 306 -2.86 16.64 -27.76
CA GLY A 306 -1.99 15.49 -27.61
C GLY A 306 -1.30 15.38 -26.25
N ILE A 307 -1.80 16.08 -25.25
CA ILE A 307 -1.31 16.02 -23.87
C ILE A 307 -1.98 14.85 -23.13
N ASN A 308 -1.24 14.19 -22.25
CA ASN A 308 -1.74 13.05 -21.48
C ASN A 308 -2.99 13.40 -20.64
N PRO A 309 -3.90 12.45 -20.41
CA PRO A 309 -5.05 12.69 -19.56
C PRO A 309 -4.60 13.05 -18.13
N VAL A 310 -5.46 13.81 -17.41
CA VAL A 310 -5.24 14.10 -15.99
C VAL A 310 -5.25 12.78 -15.21
N GLY A 311 -4.10 12.43 -14.69
CA GLY A 311 -3.91 11.16 -14.00
C GLY A 311 -2.44 10.76 -13.93
N THR A 312 -2.19 9.60 -13.39
CA THR A 312 -0.86 9.01 -13.30
C THR A 312 -0.90 7.57 -13.77
N GLN A 313 0.10 7.17 -14.53
CA GLN A 313 0.40 5.78 -14.82
C GLN A 313 1.78 5.48 -14.27
N THR A 314 1.91 4.45 -13.49
CA THR A 314 3.17 4.01 -12.90
C THR A 314 3.36 2.52 -13.19
N ASN A 315 4.50 2.16 -13.77
CA ASN A 315 4.93 0.78 -13.92
C ASN A 315 6.03 0.52 -12.90
N THR A 316 5.99 -0.63 -12.27
CA THR A 316 6.97 -1.07 -11.27
C THR A 316 7.52 -2.43 -11.63
N SER A 317 8.81 -2.64 -11.39
CA SER A 317 9.45 -3.95 -11.50
C SER A 317 10.46 -4.08 -10.39
N ASP A 318 10.32 -5.08 -9.54
CA ASP A 318 11.24 -5.33 -8.44
C ASP A 318 11.66 -6.79 -8.36
N THR A 319 12.93 -6.99 -8.07
CA THR A 319 13.54 -8.30 -7.85
C THR A 319 14.26 -8.30 -6.52
N ALA A 320 14.09 -9.37 -5.74
CA ALA A 320 14.84 -9.61 -4.52
C ALA A 320 15.36 -11.04 -4.50
N ILE A 321 16.60 -11.21 -4.07
CA ILE A 321 17.22 -12.50 -3.78
C ILE A 321 17.73 -12.45 -2.35
N ASN A 322 17.21 -13.32 -1.50
CA ASN A 322 17.59 -13.44 -0.11
C ASN A 322 18.31 -14.78 0.09
N ILE A 323 19.50 -14.75 0.65
CA ILE A 323 20.32 -15.91 0.96
C ILE A 323 20.50 -15.97 2.46
N SER A 324 20.15 -17.09 3.09
CA SER A 324 20.37 -17.35 4.51
C SER A 324 21.25 -18.58 4.65
N TYR A 325 22.33 -18.46 5.43
CA TYR A 325 23.25 -19.54 5.68
C TYR A 325 23.60 -19.66 7.17
N ASP A 326 23.31 -20.80 7.75
CA ASP A 326 23.63 -21.14 9.13
C ASP A 326 25.00 -21.82 9.20
N MET A 327 25.96 -21.15 9.81
CA MET A 327 27.32 -21.65 9.90
C MET A 327 27.47 -22.65 11.06
N ALA A 328 28.35 -23.62 10.92
CA ALA A 328 28.60 -24.64 11.92
C ALA A 328 29.07 -24.10 13.30
N ASN A 329 29.55 -22.86 13.35
CA ASN A 329 29.94 -22.17 14.58
C ASN A 329 28.79 -21.44 15.29
N GLY A 330 27.54 -21.58 14.81
CA GLY A 330 26.35 -20.96 15.34
C GLY A 330 26.10 -19.53 14.87
N MET A 331 26.89 -19.02 13.91
CA MET A 331 26.61 -17.73 13.27
C MET A 331 25.64 -17.92 12.11
N ASN A 332 24.71 -16.97 11.96
CA ASN A 332 23.82 -16.86 10.82
C ASN A 332 24.30 -15.73 9.89
N MET A 333 24.38 -16.00 8.61
CA MET A 333 24.68 -15.01 7.57
C MET A 333 23.44 -14.82 6.71
N LYS A 334 23.00 -13.57 6.56
CA LYS A 334 21.95 -13.20 5.61
C LYS A 334 22.50 -12.21 4.60
N ALA A 335 22.18 -12.41 3.33
CA ALA A 335 22.50 -11.49 2.24
C ALA A 335 21.23 -11.21 1.43
N THR A 336 21.00 -9.94 1.10
CA THR A 336 19.92 -9.51 0.21
C THR A 336 20.53 -8.81 -0.98
N ILE A 337 20.10 -9.19 -2.17
CA ILE A 337 20.44 -8.55 -3.43
C ILE A 337 19.11 -8.12 -4.05
N GLY A 338 18.99 -6.85 -4.43
CA GLY A 338 17.75 -6.33 -4.95
C GLY A 338 17.94 -5.33 -6.09
N ASN A 339 16.99 -5.33 -7.01
CA ASN A 339 16.84 -4.28 -8.00
C ASN A 339 15.38 -3.82 -7.95
N ALA A 340 15.16 -2.51 -7.90
CA ALA A 340 13.83 -1.92 -7.93
C ALA A 340 13.80 -0.81 -8.99
N LYS A 341 12.86 -0.92 -9.91
CA LYS A 341 12.64 0.03 -10.99
C LYS A 341 11.20 0.51 -10.98
N TYR A 342 11.00 1.79 -11.25
CA TYR A 342 9.71 2.30 -11.63
C TYR A 342 9.85 3.40 -12.70
N ASP A 343 8.87 3.48 -13.57
CA ASP A 343 8.65 4.60 -14.45
C ASP A 343 7.24 5.14 -14.27
N TYR A 344 7.06 6.42 -14.51
CA TYR A 344 5.74 7.03 -14.45
C TYR A 344 5.54 8.13 -15.50
N VAL A 345 4.28 8.33 -15.82
CA VAL A 345 3.80 9.48 -16.60
C VAL A 345 2.67 10.12 -15.82
N ASP A 346 2.76 11.43 -15.57
CA ASP A 346 1.73 12.22 -14.90
C ASP A 346 1.18 13.30 -15.83
N GLY A 347 -0.13 13.45 -15.85
CA GLY A 347 -0.82 14.65 -16.31
C GLY A 347 -1.53 15.29 -15.13
N ILE A 348 -1.15 16.48 -14.73
CA ILE A 348 -1.67 17.15 -13.54
C ILE A 348 -2.31 18.48 -13.92
N ASP A 349 -3.55 18.68 -13.48
CA ASP A 349 -4.13 20.01 -13.38
C ASP A 349 -3.63 20.66 -12.08
N ALA A 350 -2.77 21.66 -12.23
CA ALA A 350 -2.07 22.25 -11.09
C ALA A 350 -2.81 23.45 -10.47
N ASP A 351 -3.90 23.91 -11.06
CA ASP A 351 -4.74 24.97 -10.49
C ASP A 351 -5.99 24.44 -9.76
N PHE A 352 -6.30 23.15 -9.94
CA PHE A 352 -7.43 22.45 -9.34
C PHE A 352 -8.78 23.13 -9.60
N GLY A 353 -8.87 23.90 -10.67
CA GLY A 353 -10.02 24.70 -11.03
C GLY A 353 -10.81 24.12 -12.21
N PRO A 354 -11.98 24.73 -12.54
CA PRO A 354 -12.80 24.31 -13.66
C PRO A 354 -12.22 24.71 -15.03
N PHE A 355 -11.12 25.45 -15.06
CA PHE A 355 -10.42 25.86 -16.27
C PHE A 355 -8.94 25.53 -16.15
N GLN A 356 -8.37 25.08 -17.24
CA GLN A 356 -6.95 24.81 -17.28
C GLN A 356 -6.16 26.13 -17.41
N LEU A 357 -5.75 26.67 -16.28
CA LEU A 357 -4.83 27.79 -16.22
C LEU A 357 -3.39 27.33 -16.13
N VAL A 358 -3.15 26.22 -15.40
CA VAL A 358 -1.82 25.63 -15.22
C VAL A 358 -1.96 24.12 -15.30
N SER A 359 -1.34 23.51 -16.28
CA SER A 359 -1.15 22.05 -16.35
C SER A 359 0.33 21.70 -16.29
N ARG A 360 0.60 20.50 -15.82
CA ARG A 360 1.94 19.94 -15.78
C ARG A 360 1.90 18.51 -16.28
N ASP A 361 2.73 18.22 -17.26
CA ASP A 361 3.08 16.86 -17.64
C ASP A 361 4.46 16.55 -17.08
N ASP A 362 4.60 15.37 -16.51
CA ASP A 362 5.83 14.92 -15.90
C ASP A 362 6.06 13.44 -16.22
N TRP A 363 7.29 13.07 -16.42
CA TRP A 363 7.69 11.68 -16.59
C TRP A 363 9.05 11.44 -15.97
N SER A 364 9.25 10.27 -15.42
CA SER A 364 10.54 9.87 -14.85
C SER A 364 10.69 8.37 -14.83
N GLU A 365 11.92 7.94 -14.92
CA GLU A 365 12.36 6.58 -14.71
C GLU A 365 13.34 6.57 -13.53
N TYR A 366 13.22 5.59 -12.67
CA TYR A 366 14.08 5.41 -11.52
C TYR A 366 14.46 3.94 -11.38
N GLU A 367 15.73 3.68 -11.22
CA GLU A 367 16.27 2.34 -10.99
C GLU A 367 17.23 2.37 -9.80
N GLN A 368 17.18 1.36 -8.97
CA GLN A 368 18.02 1.22 -7.78
C GLN A 368 18.46 -0.23 -7.62
N ASP A 369 19.76 -0.41 -7.39
CA ASP A 369 20.36 -1.66 -6.93
C ASP A 369 20.64 -1.61 -5.43
N SER A 370 20.49 -2.74 -4.76
CA SER A 370 20.64 -2.90 -3.32
C SER A 370 21.41 -4.17 -2.97
#